data_32e2e33faf01d23a0136fd545e969165
#
_entry.id   32e2e33faf01d23a0136fd545e969165
#
_cell.length_a   1.000
_cell.length_b   1.000
_cell.length_c   1.000
_cell.angle_alpha   90.00
_cell.angle_beta   90.00
_cell.angle_gamma   90.00
#
_symmetry.space_group_name_H-M   'P 1'
#
loop_
_entity.id
_entity.type
_entity.pdbx_description
1 polymer ?
#
loop_
_entity_poly.entity_id
_entity_poly.type
_entity_poly.pdbx_seq_one_letter_code
_entity_poly.pdbx_strand_id
1 'polypeptide(L)'
;MKLHVGCGNVILPGWTNVDLEDLPGIDLQDDIRELKKVENGTCDIIYASHVLEHVGRNEFEGVLKTWNNKLKKGGILRIAVPDFEKVVEWYKKTGNILDVTGLVSGGQKTKYDFHQMIFDKKFLSEILIKCGFSNVREWDWKETEHREYDDYSQSYLPHMDKESGMLMSLNLEATKNSEPTLEKLNLGKSPWRSN
;
A
#
# COMPACT_ATOMS: atom_id res chain seq x y z
N MET A 1 11.22 8.40 -12.85
CA MET A 1 10.72 7.04 -13.14
C MET A 1 9.44 6.83 -12.34
N LYS A 2 8.40 6.24 -12.95
CA LYS A 2 7.19 5.77 -12.24
C LYS A 2 7.37 4.28 -11.93
N LEU A 3 7.23 3.88 -10.68
CA LEU A 3 7.45 2.52 -10.22
C LEU A 3 6.15 1.93 -9.66
N HIS A 4 5.72 0.78 -10.21
CA HIS A 4 4.57 0.01 -9.73
C HIS A 4 5.10 -1.26 -9.05
N VAL A 5 5.00 -1.34 -7.74
CA VAL A 5 5.60 -2.41 -6.93
C VAL A 5 4.56 -3.42 -6.46
N GLY A 6 4.92 -4.71 -6.51
CA GLY A 6 3.98 -5.81 -6.25
C GLY A 6 2.85 -5.82 -7.26
N CYS A 7 3.19 -5.61 -8.54
CA CYS A 7 2.20 -5.37 -9.59
C CYS A 7 1.32 -6.58 -9.90
N GLY A 8 1.75 -7.79 -9.53
CA GLY A 8 1.03 -9.00 -9.88
C GLY A 8 0.78 -9.07 -11.39
N ASN A 9 -0.48 -9.34 -11.74
CA ASN A 9 -0.91 -9.40 -13.14
C ASN A 9 -1.40 -8.05 -13.70
N VAL A 10 -1.36 -6.97 -12.92
CA VAL A 10 -1.78 -5.62 -13.37
C VAL A 10 -0.57 -4.86 -13.88
N ILE A 11 -0.40 -4.84 -15.20
CA ILE A 11 0.73 -4.18 -15.86
C ILE A 11 0.30 -2.78 -16.29
N LEU A 12 0.92 -1.75 -15.72
CA LEU A 12 0.63 -0.36 -16.03
C LEU A 12 1.56 0.15 -17.16
N PRO A 13 1.03 0.53 -18.33
CA PRO A 13 1.84 1.10 -19.41
C PRO A 13 2.54 2.39 -18.98
N GLY A 14 3.82 2.52 -19.32
CA GLY A 14 4.64 3.69 -18.98
C GLY A 14 5.12 3.74 -17.52
N TRP A 15 4.87 2.68 -16.77
CA TRP A 15 5.44 2.41 -15.45
C TRP A 15 6.51 1.32 -15.54
N THR A 16 7.43 1.31 -14.60
CA THR A 16 8.30 0.16 -14.36
C THR A 16 7.57 -0.77 -13.40
N ASN A 17 7.08 -1.89 -13.92
CA ASN A 17 6.30 -2.87 -13.17
C ASN A 17 7.24 -3.87 -12.49
N VAL A 18 7.13 -3.99 -11.18
CA VAL A 18 8.02 -4.79 -10.33
C VAL A 18 7.23 -5.82 -9.55
N ASP A 19 7.66 -7.06 -9.61
CA ASP A 19 7.11 -8.11 -8.75
C ASP A 19 8.22 -9.06 -8.27
N LEU A 20 7.93 -9.81 -7.19
CA LEU A 20 8.83 -10.84 -6.68
C LEU A 20 8.84 -12.08 -7.59
N GLU A 21 7.68 -12.41 -8.16
CA GLU A 21 7.51 -13.53 -9.07
C GLU A 21 7.80 -13.09 -10.51
N ASP A 22 8.34 -13.98 -11.32
CA ASP A 22 8.58 -13.75 -12.75
C ASP A 22 7.26 -13.92 -13.51
N LEU A 23 6.50 -12.83 -13.60
CA LEU A 23 5.18 -12.80 -14.23
C LEU A 23 5.25 -12.17 -15.64
N PRO A 24 4.34 -12.55 -16.55
CA PRO A 24 4.30 -11.94 -17.88
C PRO A 24 4.07 -10.43 -17.81
N GLY A 25 4.94 -9.66 -18.44
CA GLY A 25 4.83 -8.21 -18.58
C GLY A 25 5.48 -7.40 -17.47
N ILE A 26 6.09 -8.02 -16.46
CA ILE A 26 6.90 -7.27 -15.49
C ILE A 26 8.19 -6.77 -16.17
N ASP A 27 8.66 -5.62 -15.70
CA ASP A 27 9.93 -5.02 -16.18
C ASP A 27 11.11 -5.43 -15.29
N LEU A 28 10.87 -5.62 -13.99
CA LEU A 28 11.89 -5.99 -13.01
C LEU A 28 11.33 -7.06 -12.06
N GLN A 29 12.03 -8.18 -11.97
CA GLN A 29 11.82 -9.12 -10.86
C GLN A 29 12.67 -8.66 -9.67
N ASP A 30 12.04 -8.18 -8.59
CA ASP A 30 12.73 -7.69 -7.40
C ASP A 30 11.81 -7.79 -6.16
N ASP A 31 12.42 -7.87 -4.97
CA ASP A 31 11.68 -7.87 -3.71
C ASP A 31 11.34 -6.43 -3.28
N ILE A 32 10.07 -6.15 -3.04
CA ILE A 32 9.58 -4.85 -2.57
C ILE A 32 10.23 -4.37 -1.28
N ARG A 33 10.74 -5.32 -0.45
CA ARG A 33 11.41 -5.03 0.82
C ARG A 33 12.75 -4.33 0.60
N GLU A 34 13.42 -4.60 -0.50
CA GLU A 34 14.79 -4.15 -0.76
C GLU A 34 14.91 -3.28 -2.01
N LEU A 35 14.17 -3.59 -3.09
CA LEU A 35 14.24 -2.94 -4.40
C LEU A 35 15.69 -2.75 -4.85
N LYS A 36 16.48 -3.85 -4.85
CA LYS A 36 17.93 -3.82 -5.12
C LYS A 36 18.28 -3.30 -6.50
N LYS A 37 17.40 -3.56 -7.48
CA LYS A 37 17.60 -3.17 -8.87
C LYS A 37 17.18 -1.72 -9.17
N VAL A 38 16.61 -1.03 -8.19
CA VAL A 38 16.17 0.36 -8.30
C VAL A 38 17.14 1.26 -7.54
N GLU A 39 17.72 2.25 -8.21
CA GLU A 39 18.64 3.21 -7.58
C GLU A 39 17.90 4.18 -6.66
N ASN A 40 18.56 4.62 -5.59
CA ASN A 40 18.00 5.58 -4.67
C ASN A 40 17.82 6.95 -5.32
N GLY A 41 16.71 7.64 -4.99
CA GLY A 41 16.44 8.98 -5.48
C GLY A 41 16.11 9.07 -6.98
N THR A 42 15.62 7.98 -7.60
CA THR A 42 15.31 7.95 -9.03
C THR A 42 13.81 7.97 -9.35
N CYS A 43 12.97 7.58 -8.39
CA CYS A 43 11.52 7.49 -8.62
C CYS A 43 10.82 8.83 -8.39
N ASP A 44 10.00 9.24 -9.34
CA ASP A 44 9.09 10.39 -9.21
C ASP A 44 7.84 9.99 -8.41
N ILE A 45 7.38 8.77 -8.63
CA ILE A 45 6.26 8.16 -7.92
C ILE A 45 6.50 6.65 -7.74
N ILE A 46 6.11 6.14 -6.59
CA ILE A 46 5.97 4.70 -6.31
C ILE A 46 4.50 4.43 -6.04
N TYR A 47 3.92 3.46 -6.76
CA TYR A 47 2.57 2.97 -6.58
C TYR A 47 2.59 1.55 -6.05
N ALA A 48 1.81 1.28 -5.01
CA ALA A 48 1.66 -0.03 -4.37
C ALA A 48 0.18 -0.26 -4.04
N SER A 49 -0.45 -1.21 -4.71
CA SER A 49 -1.86 -1.55 -4.49
C SER A 49 -1.98 -2.93 -3.86
N HIS A 50 -2.45 -2.99 -2.62
CA HIS A 50 -2.63 -4.22 -1.85
C HIS A 50 -1.37 -5.11 -1.80
N VAL A 51 -0.30 -4.51 -1.31
CA VAL A 51 1.03 -5.12 -1.20
C VAL A 51 1.58 -5.04 0.22
N LEU A 52 1.42 -3.87 0.89
CA LEU A 52 2.06 -3.62 2.18
C LEU A 52 1.49 -4.52 3.30
N GLU A 53 0.23 -4.91 3.22
CA GLU A 53 -0.42 -5.82 4.16
C GLU A 53 0.17 -7.23 4.16
N HIS A 54 0.87 -7.62 3.10
CA HIS A 54 1.58 -8.90 3.01
C HIS A 54 2.94 -8.88 3.72
N VAL A 55 3.37 -7.71 4.20
CA VAL A 55 4.62 -7.55 4.95
C VAL A 55 4.35 -7.63 6.44
N GLY A 56 5.17 -8.40 7.16
CA GLY A 56 5.03 -8.61 8.60
C GLY A 56 5.23 -7.34 9.44
N ARG A 57 4.61 -7.32 10.63
CA ARG A 57 4.62 -6.16 11.54
C ARG A 57 6.01 -5.64 11.91
N ASN A 58 7.03 -6.47 11.84
CA ASN A 58 8.39 -6.08 12.19
C ASN A 58 9.18 -5.53 11.00
N GLU A 59 8.64 -5.65 9.78
CA GLU A 59 9.34 -5.35 8.53
C GLU A 59 8.73 -4.15 7.78
N PHE A 60 7.41 -3.93 7.86
CA PHE A 60 6.70 -2.95 7.01
C PHE A 60 7.23 -1.51 7.16
N GLU A 61 7.69 -1.09 8.35
CA GLU A 61 8.35 0.22 8.51
C GLU A 61 9.67 0.28 7.73
N GLY A 62 10.41 -0.83 7.69
CA GLY A 62 11.64 -0.95 6.89
C GLY A 62 11.37 -0.83 5.39
N VAL A 63 10.29 -1.46 4.93
CA VAL A 63 9.83 -1.38 3.53
C VAL A 63 9.47 0.05 3.16
N LEU A 64 8.68 0.75 3.99
CA LEU A 64 8.33 2.15 3.75
C LEU A 64 9.55 3.08 3.70
N LYS A 65 10.56 2.83 4.54
CA LYS A 65 11.84 3.57 4.49
C LYS A 65 12.64 3.25 3.22
N THR A 66 12.63 2.01 2.78
CA THR A 66 13.23 1.61 1.50
C THR A 66 12.55 2.35 0.35
N TRP A 67 11.22 2.36 0.28
CA TRP A 67 10.49 3.09 -0.76
C TRP A 67 10.75 4.59 -0.69
N ASN A 68 10.82 5.17 0.52
CA ASN A 68 11.21 6.57 0.71
C ASN A 68 12.59 6.84 0.10
N ASN A 69 13.58 5.97 0.34
CA ASN A 69 14.93 6.14 -0.22
C ASN A 69 14.95 6.09 -1.75
N LYS A 70 14.10 5.27 -2.39
CA LYS A 70 14.00 5.17 -3.85
C LYS A 70 13.38 6.42 -4.49
N LEU A 71 12.49 7.10 -3.78
CA LEU A 71 11.87 8.34 -4.26
C LEU A 71 12.88 9.50 -4.34
N LYS A 72 12.70 10.36 -5.32
CA LYS A 72 13.33 11.69 -5.37
C LYS A 72 12.80 12.56 -4.23
N LYS A 73 13.51 13.65 -3.90
CA LYS A 73 12.96 14.70 -3.02
C LYS A 73 11.67 15.24 -3.62
N GLY A 74 10.60 15.30 -2.81
CA GLY A 74 9.26 15.66 -3.28
C GLY A 74 8.55 14.61 -4.12
N GLY A 75 9.14 13.42 -4.29
CA GLY A 75 8.50 12.28 -4.96
C GLY A 75 7.33 11.73 -4.14
N ILE A 76 6.43 11.04 -4.80
CA ILE A 76 5.13 10.64 -4.27
C ILE A 76 5.13 9.13 -4.01
N LEU A 77 4.71 8.73 -2.82
CA LEU A 77 4.24 7.39 -2.54
C LEU A 77 2.71 7.38 -2.65
N ARG A 78 2.17 6.58 -3.54
CA ARG A 78 0.73 6.29 -3.67
C ARG A 78 0.49 4.85 -3.25
N ILE A 79 -0.30 4.65 -2.21
CA ILE A 79 -0.51 3.34 -1.60
C ILE A 79 -2.00 3.06 -1.42
N ALA A 80 -2.38 1.80 -1.65
CA ALA A 80 -3.69 1.26 -1.34
C ALA A 80 -3.52 0.00 -0.48
N VAL A 81 -4.33 -0.14 0.56
CA VAL A 81 -4.39 -1.31 1.44
C VAL A 81 -5.84 -1.58 1.84
N PRO A 82 -6.22 -2.78 2.31
CA PRO A 82 -7.55 -2.99 2.89
C PRO A 82 -7.82 -2.01 4.02
N ASP A 83 -8.99 -1.34 3.98
CA ASP A 83 -9.43 -0.39 4.99
C ASP A 83 -10.12 -1.12 6.15
N PHE A 84 -9.45 -1.24 7.28
CA PHE A 84 -10.01 -1.94 8.43
C PHE A 84 -11.24 -1.23 9.02
N GLU A 85 -11.34 0.09 8.94
CA GLU A 85 -12.54 0.81 9.37
C GLU A 85 -13.74 0.40 8.51
N LYS A 86 -13.55 0.28 7.19
CA LYS A 86 -14.60 -0.18 6.25
C LYS A 86 -14.94 -1.65 6.42
N VAL A 87 -13.97 -2.50 6.73
CA VAL A 87 -14.20 -3.90 7.10
C VAL A 87 -15.13 -4.00 8.31
N VAL A 88 -14.87 -3.24 9.37
CA VAL A 88 -15.70 -3.21 10.58
C VAL A 88 -17.09 -2.66 10.27
N GLU A 89 -17.19 -1.57 9.50
CA GLU A 89 -18.46 -0.96 9.08
C GLU A 89 -19.31 -1.95 8.29
N TRP A 90 -18.72 -2.64 7.30
CA TRP A 90 -19.41 -3.66 6.50
C TRP A 90 -19.89 -4.83 7.34
N TYR A 91 -19.02 -5.38 8.19
CA TYR A 91 -19.40 -6.48 9.07
C TYR A 91 -20.54 -6.11 10.02
N LYS A 92 -20.51 -4.90 10.61
CA LYS A 92 -21.62 -4.40 11.44
C LYS A 92 -22.93 -4.28 10.67
N LYS A 93 -22.88 -3.89 9.40
CA LYS A 93 -24.04 -3.74 8.53
C LYS A 93 -24.64 -5.07 8.11
N THR A 94 -23.81 -6.08 7.80
CA THR A 94 -24.26 -7.33 7.17
C THR A 94 -24.29 -8.53 8.11
N GLY A 95 -23.43 -8.53 9.16
CA GLY A 95 -23.21 -9.68 10.02
C GLY A 95 -22.49 -10.86 9.33
N ASN A 96 -22.07 -10.68 8.08
CA ASN A 96 -21.44 -11.76 7.31
C ASN A 96 -19.92 -11.63 7.31
N ILE A 97 -19.25 -12.48 8.08
CA ILE A 97 -17.79 -12.51 8.19
C ILE A 97 -17.12 -12.93 6.87
N LEU A 98 -17.78 -13.75 6.06
CA LEU A 98 -17.21 -14.26 4.81
C LEU A 98 -16.97 -13.17 3.78
N ASP A 99 -17.79 -12.10 3.78
CA ASP A 99 -17.61 -10.97 2.87
C ASP A 99 -16.26 -10.26 3.08
N VAL A 100 -15.75 -10.27 4.31
CA VAL A 100 -14.55 -9.50 4.69
C VAL A 100 -13.35 -10.38 5.02
N THR A 101 -13.50 -11.72 5.04
CA THR A 101 -12.40 -12.64 5.39
C THR A 101 -11.17 -12.44 4.52
N GLY A 102 -11.35 -12.30 3.21
CA GLY A 102 -10.24 -12.07 2.28
C GLY A 102 -9.51 -10.74 2.52
N LEU A 103 -10.25 -9.69 2.88
CA LEU A 103 -9.67 -8.38 3.20
C LEU A 103 -8.83 -8.40 4.48
N VAL A 104 -9.15 -9.29 5.43
CA VAL A 104 -8.43 -9.42 6.70
C VAL A 104 -7.28 -10.42 6.61
N SER A 105 -7.48 -11.53 5.90
CA SER A 105 -6.57 -12.69 5.95
C SER A 105 -5.80 -12.91 4.66
N GLY A 106 -6.14 -12.20 3.57
CA GLY A 106 -5.66 -12.47 2.22
C GLY A 106 -6.39 -13.61 1.54
N GLY A 107 -6.11 -13.81 0.27
CA GLY A 107 -6.73 -14.86 -0.55
C GLY A 107 -6.18 -16.26 -0.26
N GLN A 108 -5.00 -16.36 0.36
CA GLN A 108 -4.32 -17.58 0.82
C GLN A 108 -4.09 -18.64 -0.27
N LYS A 109 -4.00 -18.20 -1.53
CA LYS A 109 -3.77 -19.07 -2.69
C LYS A 109 -2.29 -19.49 -2.81
N THR A 110 -1.39 -18.65 -2.34
CA THR A 110 0.05 -18.89 -2.32
C THR A 110 0.62 -18.51 -0.95
N LYS A 111 1.88 -18.85 -0.69
CA LYS A 111 2.58 -18.45 0.55
C LYS A 111 2.77 -16.93 0.69
N TYR A 112 2.57 -16.18 -0.39
CA TYR A 112 2.70 -14.73 -0.41
C TYR A 112 1.35 -14.00 -0.28
N ASP A 113 0.23 -14.71 -0.36
CA ASP A 113 -1.12 -14.17 -0.39
C ASP A 113 -1.79 -14.23 1.01
N PHE A 114 -1.00 -14.03 2.07
CA PHE A 114 -1.48 -13.90 3.44
C PHE A 114 -1.31 -12.47 3.92
N HIS A 115 -2.37 -11.88 4.48
CA HIS A 115 -2.25 -10.59 5.13
C HIS A 115 -1.63 -10.77 6.52
N GLN A 116 -0.52 -10.10 6.75
CA GLN A 116 0.24 -10.12 8.01
C GLN A 116 0.01 -8.83 8.83
N MET A 117 -0.57 -7.80 8.19
CA MET A 117 -0.91 -6.52 8.80
C MET A 117 -2.31 -6.08 8.40
N ILE A 118 -2.92 -5.31 9.28
CA ILE A 118 -4.16 -4.56 9.03
C ILE A 118 -3.88 -3.08 9.25
N PHE A 119 -4.54 -2.24 8.47
CA PHE A 119 -4.33 -0.79 8.50
C PHE A 119 -5.66 -0.05 8.61
N ASP A 120 -5.67 1.03 9.38
CA ASP A 120 -6.63 2.10 9.30
C ASP A 120 -5.93 3.41 8.87
N LYS A 121 -6.73 4.43 8.56
CA LYS A 121 -6.20 5.71 8.08
C LYS A 121 -5.28 6.38 9.09
N LYS A 122 -5.64 6.34 10.37
CA LYS A 122 -4.85 6.97 11.44
C LYS A 122 -3.48 6.30 11.56
N PHE A 123 -3.47 4.98 11.74
CA PHE A 123 -2.24 4.22 11.92
C PHE A 123 -1.30 4.35 10.71
N LEU A 124 -1.82 4.13 9.49
CA LEU A 124 -1.00 4.22 8.29
C LEU A 124 -0.45 5.64 8.08
N SER A 125 -1.23 6.70 8.34
CA SER A 125 -0.75 8.08 8.25
C SER A 125 0.37 8.37 9.24
N GLU A 126 0.24 7.96 10.51
CA GLU A 126 1.27 8.13 11.52
C GLU A 126 2.59 7.42 11.14
N ILE A 127 2.49 6.21 10.61
CA ILE A 127 3.66 5.44 10.16
C ILE A 127 4.32 6.07 8.94
N LEU A 128 3.54 6.55 7.96
CA LEU A 128 4.09 7.26 6.80
C LEU A 128 4.90 8.49 7.25
N ILE A 129 4.35 9.30 8.16
CA ILE A 129 5.06 10.47 8.72
C ILE A 129 6.36 10.04 9.43
N LYS A 130 6.30 9.00 10.26
CA LYS A 130 7.46 8.42 10.95
C LYS A 130 8.53 7.92 9.97
N CYS A 131 8.14 7.44 8.80
CA CYS A 131 9.05 6.95 7.75
C CYS A 131 9.59 8.05 6.82
N GLY A 132 9.34 9.34 7.14
CA GLY A 132 9.92 10.48 6.40
C GLY A 132 9.05 11.00 5.27
N PHE A 133 7.76 10.75 5.32
CA PHE A 133 6.77 11.33 4.42
C PHE A 133 6.02 12.50 5.07
N SER A 134 5.40 13.33 4.26
CA SER A 134 4.52 14.44 4.65
C SER A 134 3.34 14.55 3.69
N ASN A 135 2.43 15.50 3.93
CA ASN A 135 1.27 15.75 3.09
C ASN A 135 0.45 14.49 2.83
N VAL A 136 0.27 13.66 3.88
CA VAL A 136 -0.54 12.44 3.78
C VAL A 136 -1.98 12.83 3.53
N ARG A 137 -2.56 12.32 2.44
CA ARG A 137 -3.94 12.59 2.02
C ARG A 137 -4.53 11.38 1.33
N GLU A 138 -5.85 11.33 1.30
CA GLU A 138 -6.56 10.36 0.46
C GLU A 138 -6.48 10.77 -1.01
N TRP A 139 -6.49 9.76 -1.89
CA TRP A 139 -6.61 9.94 -3.33
C TRP A 139 -7.78 9.14 -3.88
N ASP A 140 -8.43 9.69 -4.91
CA ASP A 140 -9.51 9.01 -5.62
C ASP A 140 -8.92 8.26 -6.82
N TRP A 141 -9.16 6.96 -6.90
CA TRP A 141 -8.71 6.14 -8.01
C TRP A 141 -9.25 6.62 -9.36
N LYS A 142 -10.44 7.24 -9.38
CA LYS A 142 -11.07 7.82 -10.58
C LYS A 142 -10.29 8.97 -11.18
N GLU A 143 -9.49 9.67 -10.38
CA GLU A 143 -8.69 10.83 -10.78
C GLU A 143 -7.25 10.47 -11.17
N THR A 144 -6.90 9.18 -11.18
CA THR A 144 -5.54 8.74 -11.51
C THR A 144 -5.36 8.47 -13.00
N GLU A 145 -4.10 8.53 -13.45
CA GLU A 145 -3.73 8.17 -14.82
C GLU A 145 -3.90 6.68 -15.12
N HIS A 146 -4.01 5.84 -14.09
CA HIS A 146 -4.18 4.39 -14.21
C HIS A 146 -5.59 3.91 -13.87
N ARG A 147 -6.58 4.78 -13.79
CA ARG A 147 -7.97 4.47 -13.42
C ARG A 147 -8.64 3.38 -14.25
N GLU A 148 -8.20 3.21 -15.50
CA GLU A 148 -8.75 2.20 -16.42
C GLU A 148 -8.21 0.78 -16.13
N TYR A 149 -7.20 0.66 -15.27
CA TYR A 149 -6.62 -0.60 -14.85
C TYR A 149 -7.22 -1.00 -13.52
N ASP A 150 -8.10 -2.00 -13.58
CA ASP A 150 -8.80 -2.50 -12.40
C ASP A 150 -7.84 -3.26 -11.49
N ASP A 151 -7.61 -2.71 -10.32
CA ASP A 151 -6.82 -3.31 -9.26
C ASP A 151 -7.54 -3.18 -7.92
N TYR A 152 -6.95 -3.66 -6.84
CA TYR A 152 -7.60 -3.67 -5.54
C TYR A 152 -7.78 -2.28 -4.92
N SER A 153 -7.14 -1.21 -5.45
CA SER A 153 -7.44 0.17 -5.03
C SER A 153 -8.88 0.58 -5.34
N GLN A 154 -9.54 -0.19 -6.20
CA GLN A 154 -10.92 -0.06 -6.65
C GLN A 154 -11.82 -1.17 -6.08
N SER A 155 -11.45 -1.79 -4.96
CA SER A 155 -12.18 -2.90 -4.35
C SER A 155 -13.46 -2.42 -3.66
N TYR A 156 -14.62 -2.94 -4.07
CA TYR A 156 -15.94 -2.58 -3.52
C TYR A 156 -16.70 -3.80 -3.00
N LEU A 157 -17.52 -3.57 -1.98
CA LEU A 157 -18.56 -4.51 -1.53
C LEU A 157 -19.95 -3.86 -1.63
N PRO A 158 -21.01 -4.57 -2.10
CA PRO A 158 -20.94 -5.93 -2.65
C PRO A 158 -19.96 -6.02 -3.81
N HIS A 159 -19.46 -7.20 -4.10
CA HIS A 159 -18.31 -7.43 -4.98
C HIS A 159 -18.36 -6.57 -6.27
N MET A 160 -17.41 -5.62 -6.37
CA MET A 160 -17.18 -4.71 -7.50
C MET A 160 -18.36 -3.80 -7.88
N ASP A 161 -19.29 -3.56 -6.96
CA ASP A 161 -20.34 -2.54 -7.15
C ASP A 161 -19.76 -1.13 -6.95
N LYS A 162 -19.19 -0.57 -8.02
CA LYS A 162 -18.56 0.76 -8.03
C LYS A 162 -19.57 1.92 -8.05
N GLU A 163 -20.87 1.66 -8.23
CA GLU A 163 -21.92 2.67 -8.29
C GLU A 163 -22.55 2.93 -6.91
N SER A 164 -22.91 1.84 -6.20
CA SER A 164 -23.63 1.93 -4.93
C SER A 164 -22.93 1.25 -3.76
N GLY A 165 -21.85 0.54 -4.03
CA GLY A 165 -21.07 -0.20 -3.05
C GLY A 165 -20.20 0.68 -2.16
N MET A 166 -19.61 0.06 -1.16
CA MET A 166 -18.65 0.65 -0.24
C MET A 166 -17.25 0.34 -0.73
N LEU A 167 -16.42 1.37 -0.91
CA LEU A 167 -14.99 1.19 -1.19
C LEU A 167 -14.30 0.59 0.03
N MET A 168 -13.65 -0.54 -0.16
CA MET A 168 -12.99 -1.33 0.89
C MET A 168 -11.48 -1.10 0.94
N SER A 169 -10.96 -0.25 0.07
CA SER A 169 -9.55 0.12 -0.01
C SER A 169 -9.31 1.48 0.63
N LEU A 170 -8.32 1.55 1.50
CA LEU A 170 -7.75 2.78 2.03
C LEU A 170 -6.66 3.26 1.07
N ASN A 171 -6.94 4.31 0.34
CA ASN A 171 -6.09 4.89 -0.67
C ASN A 171 -5.41 6.14 -0.13
N LEU A 172 -4.13 6.07 0.24
CA LEU A 172 -3.35 7.20 0.75
C LEU A 172 -2.19 7.58 -0.18
N GLU A 173 -1.95 8.87 -0.28
CA GLU A 173 -0.81 9.44 -0.99
C GLU A 173 0.00 10.32 -0.04
N ALA A 174 1.32 10.24 -0.13
CA ALA A 174 2.23 10.99 0.69
C ALA A 174 3.46 11.46 -0.10
N THR A 175 4.04 12.57 0.31
CA THR A 175 5.21 13.17 -0.35
C THR A 175 6.47 12.87 0.47
N LYS A 176 7.56 12.45 -0.18
CA LYS A 176 8.87 12.36 0.48
C LYS A 176 9.33 13.74 0.93
N ASN A 177 9.70 13.87 2.20
CA ASN A 177 10.23 15.11 2.75
C ASN A 177 11.52 15.56 2.05
N SER A 178 11.66 16.87 1.84
CA SER A 178 12.89 17.47 1.30
C SER A 178 14.04 17.46 2.30
N GLU A 179 13.70 17.48 3.58
CA GLU A 179 14.62 17.44 4.72
C GLU A 179 14.24 16.27 5.64
N PRO A 180 15.21 15.63 6.33
CA PRO A 180 14.87 14.63 7.34
C PRO A 180 14.10 15.30 8.47
N THR A 181 12.89 14.83 8.71
CA THR A 181 12.04 15.33 9.80
C THR A 181 12.67 14.94 11.14
N LEU A 182 13.26 15.92 11.86
CA LEU A 182 13.80 15.73 13.22
C LEU A 182 12.70 15.76 14.30
N GLU A 183 11.43 15.90 13.92
CA GLU A 183 10.34 15.84 14.89
C GLU A 183 10.17 14.42 15.41
N LYS A 184 10.59 14.23 16.65
CA LYS A 184 10.26 13.07 17.47
C LYS A 184 8.75 13.08 17.70
N LEU A 185 7.99 12.46 16.80
CA LEU A 185 6.63 12.03 17.13
C LEU A 185 6.74 11.10 18.33
N ASN A 186 6.21 11.54 19.46
CA ASN A 186 6.11 10.77 20.69
C ASN A 186 4.98 9.74 20.51
N LEU A 187 5.17 8.82 19.57
CA LEU A 187 4.31 7.67 19.42
C LEU A 187 4.56 6.80 20.64
N GLY A 188 3.56 6.70 21.51
CA GLY A 188 3.62 5.89 22.72
C GLY A 188 4.22 4.51 22.40
N LYS A 189 4.99 3.96 23.33
CA LYS A 189 5.63 2.64 23.17
C LYS A 189 4.59 1.66 22.65
N SER A 190 4.85 1.08 21.48
CA SER A 190 4.01 0.01 20.95
C SER A 190 3.86 -1.05 22.05
N PRO A 191 2.64 -1.42 22.45
CA PRO A 191 2.41 -2.44 23.48
C PRO A 191 2.98 -3.81 23.08
N TRP A 192 3.44 -3.95 21.83
CA TRP A 192 3.90 -5.21 21.24
C TRP A 192 5.43 -5.29 21.06
N ARG A 193 6.20 -4.28 21.50
CA ARG A 193 7.65 -4.41 21.59
C ARG A 193 7.99 -4.99 22.96
N SER A 194 8.11 -6.31 23.05
CA SER A 194 8.85 -6.97 24.12
C SER A 194 10.33 -6.53 24.02
N ASN A 195 10.90 -6.19 25.17
CA ASN A 195 12.33 -5.87 25.38
C ASN A 195 13.23 -6.97 24.85
#